data_2c483088d9bdf2b5759d6c3276c6e5a2
#
_entry.id   2c483088d9bdf2b5759d6c3276c6e5a2
#
_cell.length_a   1.000
_cell.length_b   1.000
_cell.length_c   1.000
_cell.angle_alpha   90.00
_cell.angle_beta   90.00
_cell.angle_gamma   90.00
#
_symmetry.space_group_name_H-M   'P 1'
#
loop_
_entity.id
_entity.type
_entity.pdbx_description
1 polymer ?
#
loop_
_entity_poly.entity_id
_entity_poly.type
_entity_poly.pdbx_seq_one_letter_code
_entity_poly.pdbx_strand_id
1 'polypeptide(L)'
;MNAISRLATVISLVSLSALPLSVLAAESKGSVEVVHWWTSGGEKAAVDVLKAQVEKDGFTWKDGAVAGGGGATAMTVLKSRAVAGNPPGVAQIKGPDIQEWASTGLLDTDVLKDVAKEEKWDSLLDKKVSDTVKFEGDYVAVPVNIHRVNWLWINPEVFKKAGITKNPTTLEEFYAAGDKLKAAGFIALAHGGQPWQDSTVFEAVVLSVMGVDGYKKALVDLDNGALTGPEMVKALTELKKVATYMDADGKGQDWNLEAAKVINGKAGMQIMGDWAKSEWTAAKKVAGKDYECVAFPGTDKAFTYNIDSLAVFKQKDKGTAAGQQDIAKVVLGENFQKVFSINKGSIPVRNDMLADMGKYGFDACAQTAAKDFLTDAKSGGLQPSMAHNMATTLAVQGAFFDVVTNYINDPKADPADAAKKLGAAVQSAK
;
A
#
# COMPACT_ATOMS: atom_id res chain seq x y z
N MET A 1 92.60 19.82 -30.95
CA MET A 1 91.76 20.66 -31.82
C MET A 1 90.35 20.13 -31.68
N ASN A 2 89.41 20.93 -31.47
CA ASN A 2 87.96 20.82 -31.25
C ASN A 2 87.47 20.78 -29.86
N ALA A 3 87.02 21.96 -29.43
CA ALA A 3 86.27 22.22 -28.22
C ALA A 3 84.81 21.77 -28.40
N ILE A 4 84.26 21.09 -27.42
CA ILE A 4 82.83 20.82 -27.30
C ILE A 4 82.30 21.53 -26.07
N SER A 5 81.53 22.57 -26.32
CA SER A 5 80.78 23.37 -25.36
C SER A 5 79.71 22.52 -24.68
N ARG A 6 79.67 22.47 -23.36
CA ARG A 6 78.58 21.89 -22.57
C ARG A 6 77.61 22.98 -22.16
N LEU A 7 76.40 22.94 -22.74
CA LEU A 7 75.27 23.72 -22.33
C LEU A 7 74.57 23.01 -21.15
N ALA A 8 74.59 23.58 -19.99
CA ALA A 8 73.85 23.07 -18.83
C ALA A 8 72.44 23.67 -18.84
N THR A 9 71.43 22.85 -19.08
CA THR A 9 70.02 23.24 -18.98
C THR A 9 69.56 23.06 -17.52
N VAL A 10 69.24 24.12 -16.84
CA VAL A 10 68.63 24.11 -15.51
C VAL A 10 67.13 23.91 -15.68
N ILE A 11 66.64 22.72 -15.28
CA ILE A 11 65.22 22.44 -15.21
C ILE A 11 64.75 22.77 -13.81
N SER A 12 64.02 23.92 -13.68
CA SER A 12 63.30 24.25 -12.45
C SER A 12 62.06 23.38 -12.27
N LEU A 13 62.08 22.44 -11.34
CA LEU A 13 60.91 21.73 -10.87
C LEU A 13 60.04 22.65 -10.05
N VAL A 14 58.91 23.07 -10.61
CA VAL A 14 57.83 23.67 -9.86
C VAL A 14 57.01 22.53 -9.25
N SER A 15 57.22 22.26 -7.97
CA SER A 15 56.38 21.35 -7.18
C SER A 15 55.04 22.02 -6.90
N LEU A 16 54.03 21.61 -7.71
CA LEU A 16 52.63 21.94 -7.39
C LEU A 16 52.21 21.11 -6.16
N SER A 17 52.16 21.74 -5.01
CA SER A 17 51.58 21.17 -3.79
C SER A 17 50.07 21.09 -3.98
N ALA A 18 49.56 19.91 -4.36
CA ALA A 18 48.13 19.62 -4.32
C ALA A 18 47.71 19.56 -2.84
N LEU A 19 47.08 20.63 -2.36
CA LEU A 19 46.34 20.59 -1.08
C LEU A 19 45.20 19.60 -1.25
N PRO A 20 45.07 18.59 -0.34
CA PRO A 20 43.89 17.76 -0.36
C PRO A 20 42.68 18.64 -0.01
N LEU A 21 41.75 18.80 -0.95
CA LEU A 21 40.43 19.29 -0.61
C LEU A 21 39.81 18.20 0.31
N SER A 22 39.95 18.44 1.61
CA SER A 22 39.12 17.73 2.60
C SER A 22 37.69 18.21 2.36
N VAL A 23 36.91 17.42 1.62
CA VAL A 23 35.46 17.52 1.65
C VAL A 23 35.09 17.20 3.11
N LEU A 24 34.86 18.21 3.92
CA LEU A 24 34.22 18.05 5.21
C LEU A 24 32.83 17.49 4.89
N ALA A 25 32.65 16.18 5.06
CA ALA A 25 31.33 15.60 5.12
C ALA A 25 30.58 16.34 6.25
N ALA A 26 29.51 17.01 5.92
CA ALA A 26 28.69 17.68 6.93
C ALA A 26 28.30 16.62 7.97
N GLU A 27 28.50 16.93 9.26
CA GLU A 27 28.10 16.05 10.34
C GLU A 27 26.59 15.81 10.25
N SER A 28 26.17 14.53 10.32
CA SER A 28 24.76 14.18 10.25
C SER A 28 24.00 14.80 11.43
N LYS A 29 22.85 15.38 11.18
CA LYS A 29 21.96 15.92 12.23
C LYS A 29 21.38 14.83 13.14
N GLY A 30 21.47 13.59 12.74
CA GLY A 30 20.96 12.42 13.43
C GLY A 30 20.69 11.26 12.47
N SER A 31 20.28 10.14 13.00
CA SER A 31 19.90 8.99 12.18
C SER A 31 18.50 8.51 12.52
N VAL A 32 17.73 8.12 11.52
CA VAL A 32 16.40 7.57 11.70
C VAL A 32 16.28 6.22 10.99
N GLU A 33 15.88 5.20 11.71
CA GLU A 33 15.56 3.90 11.14
C GLU A 33 14.07 3.84 10.84
N VAL A 34 13.73 3.40 9.62
CA VAL A 34 12.35 3.26 9.16
C VAL A 34 12.08 1.81 8.78
N VAL A 35 11.24 1.12 9.55
CA VAL A 35 10.78 -0.23 9.23
C VAL A 35 9.55 -0.14 8.33
N HIS A 36 9.62 -0.79 7.17
CA HIS A 36 8.55 -0.79 6.17
C HIS A 36 8.58 -2.07 5.33
N TRP A 37 7.54 -2.29 4.50
CA TRP A 37 7.48 -3.44 3.59
C TRP A 37 7.33 -3.06 2.12
N TRP A 38 7.67 -1.84 1.74
CA TRP A 38 7.67 -1.38 0.35
C TRP A 38 8.92 -1.90 -0.37
N THR A 39 8.83 -3.10 -0.95
CA THR A 39 10.00 -3.82 -1.47
C THR A 39 9.88 -4.21 -2.95
N SER A 40 8.70 -4.12 -3.58
CA SER A 40 8.57 -4.30 -5.03
C SER A 40 9.26 -3.17 -5.80
N GLY A 41 9.45 -3.34 -7.11
CA GLY A 41 10.13 -2.34 -7.93
C GLY A 41 9.50 -0.96 -7.87
N GLY A 42 8.18 -0.88 -8.00
CA GLY A 42 7.44 0.38 -7.92
C GLY A 42 7.38 0.95 -6.50
N GLU A 43 7.20 0.10 -5.50
CA GLU A 43 7.18 0.53 -4.10
C GLU A 43 8.53 1.06 -3.63
N LYS A 44 9.62 0.38 -4.03
CA LYS A 44 10.98 0.86 -3.74
C LYS A 44 11.23 2.24 -4.35
N ALA A 45 10.83 2.46 -5.60
CA ALA A 45 10.95 3.78 -6.22
C ALA A 45 10.18 4.86 -5.46
N ALA A 46 9.04 4.52 -4.83
CA ALA A 46 8.29 5.45 -4.00
C ALA A 46 9.02 5.77 -2.69
N VAL A 47 9.49 4.77 -1.93
CA VAL A 47 10.18 5.02 -0.66
C VAL A 47 11.52 5.71 -0.83
N ASP A 48 12.21 5.48 -1.95
CA ASP A 48 13.48 6.16 -2.27
C ASP A 48 13.30 7.68 -2.38
N VAL A 49 12.08 8.18 -2.70
CA VAL A 49 11.77 9.62 -2.67
C VAL A 49 11.85 10.18 -1.24
N LEU A 50 11.30 9.46 -0.26
CA LEU A 50 11.39 9.84 1.15
C LEU A 50 12.84 9.81 1.63
N LYS A 51 13.51 8.70 1.39
CA LYS A 51 14.92 8.51 1.75
C LYS A 51 15.80 9.65 1.20
N ALA A 52 15.70 9.92 -0.09
CA ALA A 52 16.52 10.96 -0.73
C ALA A 52 16.27 12.36 -0.14
N GLN A 53 15.03 12.69 0.25
CA GLN A 53 14.73 13.98 0.86
C GLN A 53 15.28 14.05 2.29
N VAL A 54 15.09 13.03 3.12
CA VAL A 54 15.60 12.93 4.48
C VAL A 54 17.13 13.05 4.51
N GLU A 55 17.82 12.37 3.58
CA GLU A 55 19.27 12.45 3.44
C GLU A 55 19.73 13.85 2.98
N LYS A 56 19.00 14.48 2.07
CA LYS A 56 19.25 15.86 1.63
C LYS A 56 19.09 16.87 2.76
N ASP A 57 18.15 16.62 3.68
CA ASP A 57 17.90 17.47 4.84
C ASP A 57 18.95 17.27 5.96
N GLY A 58 19.91 16.36 5.74
CA GLY A 58 21.11 16.15 6.56
C GLY A 58 20.97 15.04 7.60
N PHE A 59 19.96 14.19 7.50
CA PHE A 59 19.80 13.01 8.36
C PHE A 59 20.35 11.74 7.68
N THR A 60 20.73 10.75 8.49
CA THR A 60 21.12 9.44 7.98
C THR A 60 19.90 8.51 8.00
N TRP A 61 19.47 8.09 6.81
CA TRP A 61 18.43 7.06 6.67
C TRP A 61 19.00 5.66 6.98
N LYS A 62 18.34 4.93 7.88
CA LYS A 62 18.59 3.50 8.11
C LYS A 62 17.40 2.72 7.58
N ASP A 63 17.64 1.96 6.53
CA ASP A 63 16.62 1.18 5.83
C ASP A 63 16.28 -0.09 6.61
N GLY A 64 15.03 -0.19 7.08
CA GLY A 64 14.47 -1.34 7.78
C GLY A 64 13.48 -2.12 6.91
N ALA A 65 13.72 -2.23 5.61
CA ALA A 65 12.83 -2.93 4.68
C ALA A 65 12.67 -4.42 5.04
N VAL A 66 11.42 -4.89 5.16
CA VAL A 66 11.07 -6.30 5.45
C VAL A 66 10.03 -6.76 4.44
N ALA A 67 10.44 -7.62 3.52
CA ALA A 67 9.58 -8.14 2.47
C ALA A 67 8.56 -9.16 2.98
N GLY A 68 7.44 -9.27 2.28
CA GLY A 68 6.50 -10.38 2.34
C GLY A 68 5.26 -10.16 3.20
N GLY A 69 4.22 -10.93 2.86
CA GLY A 69 2.98 -11.07 3.63
C GLY A 69 2.11 -9.80 3.74
N GLY A 70 2.24 -8.83 2.82
CA GLY A 70 1.47 -7.58 2.91
C GLY A 70 1.73 -6.78 4.19
N GLY A 71 2.91 -6.98 4.83
CA GLY A 71 3.31 -6.35 6.09
C GLY A 71 3.33 -7.30 7.30
N ALA A 72 2.75 -8.49 7.23
CA ALA A 72 2.68 -9.41 8.38
C ALA A 72 4.08 -9.79 8.91
N THR A 73 5.04 -10.02 8.01
CA THR A 73 6.43 -10.31 8.38
C THR A 73 7.08 -9.11 9.08
N ALA A 74 6.88 -7.90 8.56
CA ALA A 74 7.40 -6.67 9.18
C ALA A 74 6.81 -6.45 10.58
N MET A 75 5.51 -6.69 10.78
CA MET A 75 4.87 -6.58 12.09
C MET A 75 5.42 -7.60 13.09
N THR A 76 5.74 -8.82 12.65
CA THR A 76 6.39 -9.84 13.50
C THR A 76 7.77 -9.37 13.97
N VAL A 77 8.59 -8.85 13.03
CA VAL A 77 9.90 -8.26 13.33
C VAL A 77 9.76 -7.10 14.31
N LEU A 78 8.81 -6.19 14.06
CA LEU A 78 8.57 -5.04 14.92
C LEU A 78 8.19 -5.45 16.36
N LYS A 79 7.26 -6.40 16.51
CA LYS A 79 6.88 -6.94 17.83
C LYS A 79 8.07 -7.55 18.56
N SER A 80 8.90 -8.35 17.90
CA SER A 80 10.10 -8.95 18.48
C SER A 80 11.09 -7.89 18.96
N ARG A 81 11.30 -6.84 18.18
CA ARG A 81 12.19 -5.73 18.54
C ARG A 81 11.66 -4.90 19.70
N ALA A 82 10.35 -4.65 19.73
CA ALA A 82 9.71 -3.93 20.82
C ALA A 82 9.84 -4.67 22.15
N VAL A 83 9.62 -6.00 22.15
CA VAL A 83 9.82 -6.87 23.34
C VAL A 83 11.28 -6.86 23.80
N ALA A 84 12.23 -6.81 22.87
CA ALA A 84 13.65 -6.70 23.17
C ALA A 84 14.09 -5.29 23.66
N GLY A 85 13.17 -4.32 23.73
CA GLY A 85 13.45 -2.93 24.13
C GLY A 85 14.24 -2.13 23.08
N ASN A 86 14.22 -2.55 21.81
CA ASN A 86 14.91 -1.93 20.70
C ASN A 86 13.96 -1.65 19.52
N PRO A 87 12.89 -0.85 19.70
CA PRO A 87 12.04 -0.43 18.60
C PRO A 87 12.79 0.48 17.62
N PRO A 88 12.39 0.55 16.33
CA PRO A 88 12.95 1.51 15.38
C PRO A 88 12.54 2.94 15.75
N GLY A 89 13.12 3.95 15.09
CA GLY A 89 12.63 5.33 15.20
C GLY A 89 11.22 5.49 14.60
N VAL A 90 11.00 4.86 13.45
CA VAL A 90 9.75 4.93 12.70
C VAL A 90 9.39 3.55 12.17
N ALA A 91 8.10 3.21 12.16
CA ALA A 91 7.62 2.01 11.50
C ALA A 91 6.32 2.25 10.74
N GLN A 92 6.17 1.58 9.61
CA GLN A 92 4.90 1.50 8.91
C GLN A 92 3.92 0.69 9.76
N ILE A 93 2.81 1.31 10.18
CA ILE A 93 1.71 0.68 10.95
C ILE A 93 0.40 1.26 10.40
N LYS A 94 -0.68 0.48 10.40
CA LYS A 94 -1.96 0.87 9.81
C LYS A 94 -3.13 0.68 10.75
N GLY A 95 -4.17 1.48 10.54
CA GLY A 95 -5.49 1.30 11.14
C GLY A 95 -5.50 1.09 12.65
N PRO A 96 -6.33 0.16 13.16
CA PRO A 96 -6.46 -0.11 14.59
C PRO A 96 -5.18 -0.50 15.31
N ASP A 97 -4.19 -1.05 14.60
CA ASP A 97 -2.90 -1.40 15.21
C ASP A 97 -2.15 -0.16 15.71
N ILE A 98 -2.35 1.02 15.11
CA ILE A 98 -1.77 2.26 15.65
C ILE A 98 -2.26 2.50 17.08
N GLN A 99 -3.57 2.26 17.34
CA GLN A 99 -4.16 2.40 18.67
C GLN A 99 -3.61 1.36 19.66
N GLU A 100 -3.47 0.11 19.20
CA GLU A 100 -2.87 -0.96 20.01
C GLU A 100 -1.43 -0.61 20.41
N TRP A 101 -0.60 -0.21 19.45
CA TRP A 101 0.78 0.19 19.73
C TRP A 101 0.86 1.42 20.63
N ALA A 102 0.03 2.42 20.42
CA ALA A 102 0.00 3.63 21.26
C ALA A 102 -0.38 3.31 22.70
N SER A 103 -1.35 2.39 22.91
CA SER A 103 -1.79 1.96 24.26
C SER A 103 -0.68 1.26 25.05
N THR A 104 0.34 0.69 24.39
CA THR A 104 1.51 0.14 25.08
C THR A 104 2.44 1.21 25.64
N GLY A 105 2.25 2.48 25.27
CA GLY A 105 3.11 3.60 25.65
C GLY A 105 4.44 3.65 24.87
N LEU A 106 4.63 2.82 23.83
CA LEU A 106 5.84 2.80 23.01
C LEU A 106 5.84 3.88 21.91
N LEU A 107 4.66 4.30 21.43
CA LEU A 107 4.59 5.40 20.47
C LEU A 107 4.78 6.75 21.20
N ASP A 108 5.37 7.71 20.49
CA ASP A 108 5.62 9.05 20.99
C ASP A 108 4.43 9.96 20.70
N THR A 109 3.83 10.54 21.73
CA THR A 109 2.70 11.46 21.62
C THR A 109 3.10 12.92 21.49
N ASP A 110 4.37 13.25 21.73
CA ASP A 110 4.84 14.64 21.80
C ASP A 110 5.66 15.06 20.58
N VAL A 111 6.42 14.13 19.99
CA VAL A 111 7.40 14.45 18.93
C VAL A 111 6.76 15.10 17.69
N LEU A 112 5.52 14.76 17.36
CA LEU A 112 4.79 15.32 16.21
C LEU A 112 3.93 16.55 16.54
N LYS A 113 3.75 16.88 17.83
CA LYS A 113 2.80 17.89 18.29
C LYS A 113 3.02 19.28 17.68
N ASP A 114 4.26 19.75 17.72
CA ASP A 114 4.61 21.07 17.19
C ASP A 114 4.50 21.09 15.66
N VAL A 115 5.00 20.05 14.98
CA VAL A 115 4.91 19.93 13.52
C VAL A 115 3.46 19.92 13.04
N ALA A 116 2.61 19.11 13.69
CA ALA A 116 1.19 19.01 13.34
C ALA A 116 0.45 20.34 13.50
N LYS A 117 0.80 21.10 14.55
CA LYS A 117 0.22 22.42 14.82
C LYS A 117 0.72 23.47 13.82
N GLU A 118 2.03 23.55 13.58
CA GLU A 118 2.65 24.51 12.66
C GLU A 118 2.13 24.34 11.24
N GLU A 119 2.03 23.10 10.77
CA GLU A 119 1.58 22.74 9.42
C GLU A 119 0.06 22.56 9.31
N LYS A 120 -0.69 22.77 10.41
CA LYS A 120 -2.16 22.74 10.46
C LYS A 120 -2.76 21.42 9.92
N TRP A 121 -2.22 20.28 10.37
CA TRP A 121 -2.63 18.96 9.89
C TRP A 121 -4.14 18.70 9.96
N ASP A 122 -4.83 19.19 10.99
CA ASP A 122 -6.29 19.04 11.12
C ASP A 122 -7.08 19.74 10.00
N SER A 123 -6.50 20.75 9.36
CA SER A 123 -7.10 21.43 8.20
C SER A 123 -6.69 20.78 6.87
N LEU A 124 -5.52 20.14 6.88
CA LEU A 124 -4.89 19.57 5.71
C LEU A 124 -5.45 18.18 5.35
N LEU A 125 -5.84 17.42 6.38
CA LEU A 125 -6.27 16.03 6.29
C LEU A 125 -7.79 15.90 6.40
N ASP A 126 -8.36 14.92 5.71
CA ASP A 126 -9.72 14.48 5.99
C ASP A 126 -9.81 13.92 7.42
N LYS A 127 -10.96 14.16 8.08
CA LYS A 127 -11.14 13.72 9.46
C LYS A 127 -10.96 12.20 9.63
N LYS A 128 -11.41 11.38 8.68
CA LYS A 128 -11.23 9.93 8.76
C LYS A 128 -9.75 9.55 8.66
N VAL A 129 -8.96 10.28 7.86
CA VAL A 129 -7.51 10.06 7.76
C VAL A 129 -6.82 10.45 9.06
N SER A 130 -7.12 11.66 9.59
CA SER A 130 -6.49 12.15 10.82
C SER A 130 -6.85 11.30 12.04
N ASP A 131 -8.10 10.82 12.15
CA ASP A 131 -8.54 9.97 13.26
C ASP A 131 -7.78 8.63 13.32
N THR A 132 -7.34 8.07 12.19
CA THR A 132 -6.60 6.81 12.17
C THR A 132 -5.19 6.92 12.75
N VAL A 133 -4.61 8.11 12.78
CA VAL A 133 -3.21 8.36 13.18
C VAL A 133 -3.06 9.13 14.48
N LYS A 134 -4.18 9.38 15.17
CA LYS A 134 -4.22 10.02 16.50
C LYS A 134 -4.48 9.00 17.59
N PHE A 135 -3.88 9.23 18.74
CA PHE A 135 -4.19 8.55 20.00
C PHE A 135 -4.45 9.59 21.09
N GLU A 136 -5.61 9.50 21.75
CA GLU A 136 -6.05 10.47 22.78
C GLU A 136 -5.99 11.94 22.31
N GLY A 137 -6.16 12.16 21.01
CA GLY A 137 -6.16 13.49 20.37
C GLY A 137 -4.83 13.96 19.83
N ASP A 138 -3.72 13.32 20.18
CA ASP A 138 -2.39 13.64 19.70
C ASP A 138 -1.98 12.75 18.50
N TYR A 139 -1.24 13.30 17.54
CA TYR A 139 -0.68 12.55 16.41
C TYR A 139 0.46 11.65 16.88
N VAL A 140 0.34 10.35 16.65
CA VAL A 140 1.36 9.32 16.95
C VAL A 140 1.92 8.67 15.68
N ALA A 141 1.39 9.03 14.53
CA ALA A 141 1.84 8.62 13.22
C ALA A 141 1.57 9.74 12.21
N VAL A 142 2.29 9.73 11.08
CA VAL A 142 2.02 10.57 9.93
C VAL A 142 1.40 9.73 8.82
N PRO A 143 0.23 10.10 8.26
CA PRO A 143 -0.36 9.37 7.15
C PRO A 143 0.41 9.67 5.86
N VAL A 144 0.72 8.65 5.08
CA VAL A 144 1.57 8.76 3.89
C VAL A 144 0.76 8.93 2.62
N ASN A 145 -0.23 8.06 2.42
CA ASN A 145 -1.05 8.00 1.22
C ASN A 145 -2.36 7.28 1.48
N ILE A 146 -3.31 7.40 0.56
CA ILE A 146 -4.57 6.65 0.57
C ILE A 146 -4.57 5.71 -0.63
N HIS A 147 -4.87 4.45 -0.39
CA HIS A 147 -5.08 3.42 -1.39
C HIS A 147 -6.57 3.12 -1.57
N ARG A 148 -7.00 2.94 -2.80
CA ARG A 148 -8.24 2.24 -3.12
C ARG A 148 -7.94 0.75 -3.31
N VAL A 149 -8.68 -0.12 -2.61
CA VAL A 149 -8.42 -1.56 -2.62
C VAL A 149 -9.28 -2.30 -3.65
N ASN A 150 -10.55 -1.90 -3.82
CA ASN A 150 -11.53 -2.59 -4.68
C ASN A 150 -11.38 -2.27 -6.18
N TRP A 151 -10.15 -2.38 -6.72
CA TRP A 151 -9.89 -2.22 -8.14
C TRP A 151 -9.85 -3.55 -8.89
N LEU A 152 -10.30 -3.50 -10.15
CA LEU A 152 -10.03 -4.50 -11.19
C LEU A 152 -9.11 -3.86 -12.23
N TRP A 153 -7.91 -4.39 -12.36
CA TRP A 153 -6.92 -4.03 -13.36
C TRP A 153 -7.10 -4.89 -14.59
N ILE A 154 -7.08 -4.27 -15.77
CA ILE A 154 -7.38 -4.92 -17.05
C ILE A 154 -6.30 -4.60 -18.07
N ASN A 155 -5.89 -5.60 -18.84
CA ASN A 155 -5.09 -5.41 -20.04
C ASN A 155 -6.00 -5.31 -21.26
N PRO A 156 -6.19 -4.12 -21.87
CA PRO A 156 -7.13 -3.92 -22.98
C PRO A 156 -6.72 -4.67 -24.26
N GLU A 157 -5.42 -4.87 -24.51
CA GLU A 157 -4.96 -5.65 -25.66
C GLU A 157 -5.30 -7.13 -25.52
N VAL A 158 -5.20 -7.69 -24.32
CA VAL A 158 -5.61 -9.07 -24.03
C VAL A 158 -7.13 -9.21 -24.16
N PHE A 159 -7.89 -8.25 -23.66
CA PHE A 159 -9.35 -8.21 -23.83
C PHE A 159 -9.74 -8.20 -25.30
N LYS A 160 -9.11 -7.34 -26.09
CA LYS A 160 -9.35 -7.26 -27.54
C LYS A 160 -9.04 -8.59 -28.23
N LYS A 161 -7.93 -9.23 -27.92
CA LYS A 161 -7.56 -10.56 -28.48
C LYS A 161 -8.55 -11.65 -28.10
N ALA A 162 -9.15 -11.56 -26.92
CA ALA A 162 -10.19 -12.48 -26.46
C ALA A 162 -11.61 -12.12 -26.95
N GLY A 163 -11.78 -11.06 -27.77
CA GLY A 163 -13.08 -10.61 -28.28
C GLY A 163 -13.97 -10.00 -27.20
N ILE A 164 -13.36 -9.37 -26.16
CA ILE A 164 -14.06 -8.63 -25.13
C ILE A 164 -14.04 -7.14 -25.48
N THR A 165 -15.22 -6.52 -25.55
CA THR A 165 -15.40 -5.15 -26.06
C THR A 165 -15.73 -4.13 -25.00
N LYS A 166 -16.01 -4.56 -23.76
CA LYS A 166 -16.30 -3.67 -22.61
C LYS A 166 -15.77 -4.25 -21.31
N ASN A 167 -15.45 -3.38 -20.38
CA ASN A 167 -15.07 -3.77 -19.04
C ASN A 167 -16.28 -4.30 -18.26
N PRO A 168 -16.10 -5.35 -17.43
CA PRO A 168 -17.21 -5.89 -16.65
C PRO A 168 -17.62 -4.94 -15.52
N THR A 169 -18.91 -4.76 -15.36
CA THR A 169 -19.54 -3.97 -14.30
C THR A 169 -20.39 -4.79 -13.34
N THR A 170 -20.70 -6.03 -13.73
CA THR A 170 -21.38 -7.04 -12.88
C THR A 170 -20.55 -8.30 -12.78
N LEU A 171 -20.84 -9.16 -11.77
CA LEU A 171 -20.17 -10.46 -11.62
C LEU A 171 -20.42 -11.36 -12.84
N GLU A 172 -21.62 -11.32 -13.44
CA GLU A 172 -21.96 -12.09 -14.64
C GLU A 172 -21.08 -11.65 -15.82
N GLU A 173 -20.87 -10.34 -15.99
CA GLU A 173 -19.97 -9.83 -17.04
C GLU A 173 -18.51 -10.19 -16.77
N PHE A 174 -18.09 -10.20 -15.50
CA PHE A 174 -16.75 -10.65 -15.09
C PHE A 174 -16.54 -12.13 -15.46
N TYR A 175 -17.51 -12.99 -15.18
CA TYR A 175 -17.44 -14.41 -15.54
C TYR A 175 -17.42 -14.61 -17.06
N ALA A 176 -18.27 -13.91 -17.78
CA ALA A 176 -18.28 -13.95 -19.25
C ALA A 176 -16.94 -13.49 -19.85
N ALA A 177 -16.30 -12.47 -19.27
CA ALA A 177 -14.96 -12.05 -19.66
C ALA A 177 -13.91 -13.12 -19.33
N GLY A 178 -13.99 -13.72 -18.14
CA GLY A 178 -13.11 -14.80 -17.71
C GLY A 178 -13.17 -16.04 -18.63
N ASP A 179 -14.38 -16.44 -19.03
CA ASP A 179 -14.59 -17.56 -19.95
C ASP A 179 -13.97 -17.27 -21.33
N LYS A 180 -14.15 -16.07 -21.87
CA LYS A 180 -13.53 -15.66 -23.14
C LYS A 180 -12.02 -15.63 -23.06
N LEU A 181 -11.44 -15.13 -21.97
CA LEU A 181 -10.00 -15.11 -21.74
C LEU A 181 -9.42 -16.52 -21.73
N LYS A 182 -10.06 -17.45 -20.98
CA LYS A 182 -9.66 -18.85 -20.92
C LYS A 182 -9.79 -19.53 -22.28
N ALA A 183 -10.87 -19.29 -23.01
CA ALA A 183 -11.09 -19.84 -24.36
C ALA A 183 -10.05 -19.34 -25.37
N ALA A 184 -9.54 -18.10 -25.18
CA ALA A 184 -8.47 -17.51 -26.01
C ALA A 184 -7.06 -17.92 -25.54
N GLY A 185 -6.92 -18.78 -24.52
CA GLY A 185 -5.63 -19.27 -24.01
C GLY A 185 -4.89 -18.33 -23.06
N PHE A 186 -5.58 -17.32 -22.50
CA PHE A 186 -5.02 -16.42 -21.50
C PHE A 186 -5.37 -16.84 -20.08
N ILE A 187 -4.53 -16.46 -19.11
CA ILE A 187 -4.89 -16.45 -17.70
C ILE A 187 -6.01 -15.42 -17.53
N ALA A 188 -7.15 -15.84 -16.98
CA ALA A 188 -8.28 -14.94 -16.81
C ALA A 188 -8.03 -13.93 -15.69
N LEU A 189 -7.62 -14.41 -14.52
CA LEU A 189 -7.36 -13.62 -13.31
C LEU A 189 -5.99 -13.97 -12.74
N ALA A 190 -5.03 -13.05 -12.86
CA ALA A 190 -3.74 -13.17 -12.20
C ALA A 190 -3.93 -12.99 -10.69
N HIS A 191 -3.47 -13.97 -9.89
CA HIS A 191 -3.67 -13.99 -8.44
C HIS A 191 -2.59 -14.81 -7.73
N GLY A 192 -1.92 -14.21 -6.73
CA GLY A 192 -0.77 -14.82 -6.06
C GLY A 192 -1.11 -15.81 -4.94
N GLY A 193 -2.34 -15.88 -4.48
CA GLY A 193 -2.80 -16.87 -3.48
C GLY A 193 -2.12 -16.80 -2.12
N GLN A 194 -1.56 -15.66 -1.74
CA GLN A 194 -1.18 -15.41 -0.35
C GLN A 194 -2.44 -15.01 0.45
N PRO A 195 -2.53 -15.30 1.77
CA PRO A 195 -3.76 -15.10 2.55
C PRO A 195 -4.34 -13.68 2.48
N TRP A 196 -3.49 -12.66 2.46
CA TRP A 196 -3.94 -11.27 2.33
C TRP A 196 -4.50 -10.96 0.92
N GLN A 197 -3.95 -11.59 -0.13
CA GLN A 197 -4.45 -11.45 -1.51
C GLN A 197 -5.81 -12.15 -1.64
N ASP A 198 -5.94 -13.35 -1.10
CA ASP A 198 -7.22 -14.09 -1.04
C ASP A 198 -8.31 -13.25 -0.35
N SER A 199 -7.95 -12.63 0.77
CA SER A 199 -8.86 -11.77 1.53
C SER A 199 -9.16 -10.44 0.83
N THR A 200 -8.25 -9.91 0.00
CA THR A 200 -8.54 -8.77 -0.87
C THR A 200 -9.63 -9.10 -1.90
N VAL A 201 -9.57 -10.27 -2.50
CA VAL A 201 -10.63 -10.75 -3.40
C VAL A 201 -11.92 -11.01 -2.64
N PHE A 202 -11.84 -11.65 -1.48
CA PHE A 202 -13.00 -11.92 -0.61
C PHE A 202 -13.74 -10.64 -0.24
N GLU A 203 -13.05 -9.61 0.26
CA GLU A 203 -13.72 -8.36 0.65
C GLU A 203 -14.35 -7.62 -0.54
N ALA A 204 -13.74 -7.68 -1.72
CA ALA A 204 -14.32 -7.12 -2.94
C ALA A 204 -15.60 -7.86 -3.35
N VAL A 205 -15.62 -9.19 -3.24
CA VAL A 205 -16.80 -10.01 -3.50
C VAL A 205 -17.90 -9.79 -2.45
N VAL A 206 -17.54 -9.69 -1.16
CA VAL A 206 -18.50 -9.36 -0.10
C VAL A 206 -19.15 -8.01 -0.37
N LEU A 207 -18.37 -7.00 -0.74
CA LEU A 207 -18.90 -5.68 -1.09
C LEU A 207 -19.82 -5.73 -2.31
N SER A 208 -19.46 -6.49 -3.33
CA SER A 208 -20.28 -6.67 -4.54
C SER A 208 -21.62 -7.35 -4.26
N VAL A 209 -21.64 -8.36 -3.39
CA VAL A 209 -22.83 -9.18 -3.10
C VAL A 209 -23.72 -8.55 -2.02
N MET A 210 -23.11 -8.03 -0.95
CA MET A 210 -23.82 -7.57 0.24
C MET A 210 -24.02 -6.05 0.25
N GLY A 211 -23.36 -5.32 -0.66
CA GLY A 211 -23.36 -3.85 -0.69
C GLY A 211 -22.63 -3.23 0.51
N VAL A 212 -22.67 -1.90 0.58
CA VAL A 212 -21.97 -1.12 1.61
C VAL A 212 -22.41 -1.49 3.03
N ASP A 213 -23.72 -1.57 3.25
CA ASP A 213 -24.26 -1.87 4.59
C ASP A 213 -23.93 -3.29 5.05
N GLY A 214 -24.01 -4.26 4.13
CA GLY A 214 -23.65 -5.65 4.42
C GLY A 214 -22.15 -5.81 4.68
N TYR A 215 -21.32 -5.18 3.88
CA TYR A 215 -19.89 -5.10 4.08
C TYR A 215 -19.55 -4.54 5.47
N LYS A 216 -20.13 -3.37 5.80
CA LYS A 216 -19.90 -2.73 7.10
C LYS A 216 -20.30 -3.64 8.24
N LYS A 217 -21.50 -4.22 8.22
CA LYS A 217 -21.96 -5.14 9.29
C LYS A 217 -21.02 -6.33 9.47
N ALA A 218 -20.62 -6.98 8.35
CA ALA A 218 -19.83 -8.21 8.41
C ALA A 218 -18.34 -7.94 8.71
N LEU A 219 -17.70 -6.99 8.00
CA LEU A 219 -16.25 -6.85 8.00
C LEU A 219 -15.72 -5.69 8.88
N VAL A 220 -16.60 -4.78 9.30
CA VAL A 220 -16.22 -3.66 10.18
C VAL A 220 -16.84 -3.83 11.56
N ASP A 221 -18.17 -4.00 11.65
CA ASP A 221 -18.87 -4.16 12.93
C ASP A 221 -18.74 -5.59 13.48
N LEU A 222 -18.30 -6.54 12.66
CA LEU A 222 -18.09 -7.96 12.99
C LEU A 222 -19.36 -8.62 13.58
N ASP A 223 -20.51 -8.26 12.99
CA ASP A 223 -21.79 -8.81 13.39
C ASP A 223 -21.87 -10.30 13.01
N ASN A 224 -22.10 -11.15 14.00
CA ASN A 224 -22.12 -12.59 13.78
C ASN A 224 -23.25 -13.05 12.85
N GLY A 225 -24.40 -12.38 12.89
CA GLY A 225 -25.52 -12.67 11.99
C GLY A 225 -25.16 -12.35 10.53
N ALA A 226 -24.45 -11.24 10.29
CA ALA A 226 -23.95 -10.89 8.96
C ALA A 226 -22.84 -11.84 8.49
N LEU A 227 -21.95 -12.29 9.39
CA LEU A 227 -20.86 -13.23 9.07
C LEU A 227 -21.35 -14.65 8.76
N THR A 228 -22.48 -15.09 9.35
CA THR A 228 -22.98 -16.45 9.23
C THR A 228 -24.28 -16.58 8.41
N GLY A 229 -24.85 -15.44 8.04
CA GLY A 229 -26.14 -15.35 7.37
C GLY A 229 -26.12 -15.70 5.88
N PRO A 230 -27.31 -15.78 5.25
CA PRO A 230 -27.47 -16.22 3.86
C PRO A 230 -26.74 -15.33 2.84
N GLU A 231 -26.60 -14.02 3.10
CA GLU A 231 -25.87 -13.09 2.23
C GLU A 231 -24.35 -13.42 2.21
N MET A 232 -23.76 -13.78 3.36
CA MET A 232 -22.37 -14.23 3.42
C MET A 232 -22.19 -15.58 2.72
N VAL A 233 -23.14 -16.52 2.88
CA VAL A 233 -23.12 -17.79 2.14
C VAL A 233 -23.16 -17.54 0.63
N LYS A 234 -23.97 -16.58 0.17
CA LYS A 234 -23.97 -16.15 -1.23
C LYS A 234 -22.63 -15.55 -1.65
N ALA A 235 -22.05 -14.64 -0.84
CA ALA A 235 -20.74 -14.06 -1.11
C ALA A 235 -19.63 -15.12 -1.21
N LEU A 236 -19.61 -16.10 -0.32
CA LEU A 236 -18.67 -17.22 -0.38
C LEU A 236 -18.91 -18.11 -1.61
N THR A 237 -20.16 -18.30 -2.03
CA THR A 237 -20.48 -19.03 -3.28
C THR A 237 -19.90 -18.30 -4.49
N GLU A 238 -20.08 -16.97 -4.57
CA GLU A 238 -19.51 -16.17 -5.65
C GLU A 238 -17.98 -16.14 -5.58
N LEU A 239 -17.38 -16.05 -4.37
CA LEU A 239 -15.93 -16.15 -4.18
C LEU A 239 -15.37 -17.46 -4.76
N LYS A 240 -16.05 -18.59 -4.50
CA LYS A 240 -15.64 -19.89 -5.07
C LYS A 240 -15.67 -19.87 -6.60
N LYS A 241 -16.68 -19.22 -7.18
CA LYS A 241 -16.76 -19.04 -8.64
C LYS A 241 -15.66 -18.15 -9.18
N VAL A 242 -15.36 -17.00 -8.53
CA VAL A 242 -14.22 -16.14 -8.87
C VAL A 242 -12.92 -16.93 -8.83
N ALA A 243 -12.73 -17.77 -7.80
CA ALA A 243 -11.52 -18.58 -7.65
C ALA A 243 -11.27 -19.54 -8.82
N THR A 244 -12.31 -19.96 -9.55
CA THR A 244 -12.13 -20.80 -10.76
C THR A 244 -11.42 -20.10 -11.92
N TYR A 245 -11.32 -18.75 -11.88
CA TYR A 245 -10.65 -17.94 -12.88
C TYR A 245 -9.22 -17.55 -12.48
N MET A 246 -8.84 -17.80 -11.22
CA MET A 246 -7.50 -17.50 -10.71
C MET A 246 -6.43 -18.33 -11.41
N ASP A 247 -5.24 -17.77 -11.51
CA ASP A 247 -4.07 -18.46 -12.03
C ASP A 247 -3.71 -19.69 -11.17
N ALA A 248 -3.72 -20.87 -11.77
CA ALA A 248 -3.40 -22.10 -11.07
C ALA A 248 -1.93 -22.14 -10.59
N ASP A 249 -1.02 -21.49 -11.33
CA ASP A 249 0.41 -21.45 -11.05
C ASP A 249 0.80 -20.26 -10.17
N GLY A 250 -0.17 -19.41 -9.79
CA GLY A 250 0.03 -18.22 -8.96
C GLY A 250 0.16 -18.50 -7.48
N LYS A 251 -0.16 -19.71 -7.02
CA LYS A 251 -0.27 -20.04 -5.59
C LYS A 251 1.01 -19.74 -4.80
N GLY A 252 0.87 -18.87 -3.79
CA GLY A 252 1.98 -18.42 -2.93
C GLY A 252 2.91 -17.38 -3.57
N GLN A 253 2.60 -16.92 -4.79
CA GLN A 253 3.38 -15.89 -5.48
C GLN A 253 3.13 -14.51 -4.89
N ASP A 254 4.13 -13.64 -4.99
CA ASP A 254 3.97 -12.23 -4.65
C ASP A 254 3.08 -11.51 -5.69
N TRP A 255 2.28 -10.57 -5.21
CA TRP A 255 1.29 -9.82 -6.00
C TRP A 255 1.85 -9.11 -7.24
N ASN A 256 3.09 -8.62 -7.15
CA ASN A 256 3.77 -7.93 -8.25
C ASN A 256 4.20 -8.87 -9.37
N LEU A 257 4.47 -10.15 -9.06
CA LEU A 257 4.72 -11.17 -10.08
C LEU A 257 3.44 -11.46 -10.87
N GLU A 258 2.29 -11.46 -10.21
CA GLU A 258 0.99 -11.59 -10.86
C GLU A 258 0.64 -10.33 -11.67
N ALA A 259 0.92 -9.13 -11.14
CA ALA A 259 0.78 -7.89 -11.91
C ALA A 259 1.64 -7.93 -13.19
N ALA A 260 2.85 -8.45 -13.12
CA ALA A 260 3.72 -8.62 -14.29
C ALA A 260 3.10 -9.53 -15.37
N LYS A 261 2.29 -10.54 -15.01
CA LYS A 261 1.58 -11.37 -16.00
C LYS A 261 0.55 -10.56 -16.79
N VAL A 262 -0.17 -9.65 -16.13
CA VAL A 262 -1.12 -8.74 -16.79
C VAL A 262 -0.39 -7.71 -17.65
N ILE A 263 0.66 -7.09 -17.10
CA ILE A 263 1.50 -6.09 -17.80
C ILE A 263 2.09 -6.67 -19.11
N ASN A 264 2.54 -7.92 -19.06
CA ASN A 264 3.18 -8.60 -20.18
C ASN A 264 2.18 -9.31 -21.12
N GLY A 265 0.87 -9.14 -20.92
CA GLY A 265 -0.16 -9.67 -21.80
C GLY A 265 -0.34 -11.19 -21.71
N LYS A 266 0.05 -11.84 -20.60
CA LYS A 266 -0.21 -13.24 -20.30
C LYS A 266 -1.56 -13.46 -19.59
N ALA A 267 -2.00 -12.48 -18.81
CA ALA A 267 -3.26 -12.48 -18.10
C ALA A 267 -4.13 -11.28 -18.50
N GLY A 268 -5.45 -11.45 -18.41
CA GLY A 268 -6.43 -10.41 -18.75
C GLY A 268 -6.72 -9.45 -17.61
N MET A 269 -6.79 -9.95 -16.36
CA MET A 269 -7.28 -9.21 -15.20
C MET A 269 -6.45 -9.49 -13.95
N GLN A 270 -6.48 -8.52 -13.00
CA GLN A 270 -6.03 -8.70 -11.61
C GLN A 270 -6.97 -7.91 -10.67
N ILE A 271 -7.41 -8.52 -9.57
CA ILE A 271 -8.08 -7.84 -8.46
C ILE A 271 -7.00 -7.48 -7.43
N MET A 272 -6.73 -6.19 -7.27
CA MET A 272 -5.65 -5.71 -6.39
C MET A 272 -5.82 -4.21 -6.15
N GLY A 273 -5.41 -3.73 -4.98
CA GLY A 273 -5.38 -2.30 -4.68
C GLY A 273 -4.48 -1.51 -5.63
N ASP A 274 -4.60 -0.21 -5.57
CA ASP A 274 -3.94 0.70 -6.51
C ASP A 274 -2.41 0.72 -6.43
N TRP A 275 -1.80 0.13 -5.40
CA TRP A 275 -0.35 -0.15 -5.40
C TRP A 275 0.08 -0.99 -6.61
N ALA A 276 -0.81 -1.80 -7.20
CA ALA A 276 -0.51 -2.53 -8.43
C ALA A 276 -0.11 -1.58 -9.58
N LYS A 277 -0.65 -0.35 -9.58
CA LYS A 277 -0.28 0.68 -10.57
C LYS A 277 1.19 1.06 -10.52
N SER A 278 1.86 0.90 -9.37
CA SER A 278 3.29 1.17 -9.25
C SER A 278 4.13 0.32 -10.22
N GLU A 279 3.74 -0.94 -10.43
CA GLU A 279 4.42 -1.85 -11.36
C GLU A 279 4.17 -1.45 -12.83
N TRP A 280 2.95 -0.98 -13.16
CA TRP A 280 2.65 -0.42 -14.48
C TRP A 280 3.45 0.85 -14.74
N THR A 281 3.57 1.73 -13.74
CA THR A 281 4.36 2.96 -13.79
C THR A 281 5.85 2.63 -13.98
N ALA A 282 6.39 1.69 -13.22
CA ALA A 282 7.78 1.22 -13.35
C ALA A 282 8.05 0.61 -14.74
N ALA A 283 7.06 -0.07 -15.32
CA ALA A 283 7.10 -0.59 -16.69
C ALA A 283 6.83 0.48 -17.76
N LYS A 284 6.68 1.77 -17.38
CA LYS A 284 6.39 2.90 -18.29
C LYS A 284 5.11 2.73 -19.10
N LYS A 285 4.10 2.09 -18.50
CA LYS A 285 2.79 1.89 -19.10
C LYS A 285 1.85 3.05 -18.78
N VAL A 286 0.91 3.30 -19.68
CA VAL A 286 0.03 4.48 -19.64
C VAL A 286 -1.41 4.03 -19.39
N ALA A 287 -2.05 4.62 -18.38
CA ALA A 287 -3.47 4.41 -18.05
C ALA A 287 -4.38 4.78 -19.22
N GLY A 288 -5.41 3.99 -19.48
CA GLY A 288 -6.36 4.17 -20.59
C GLY A 288 -5.80 3.75 -21.96
N LYS A 289 -4.53 3.34 -22.04
CA LYS A 289 -3.91 2.84 -23.26
C LYS A 289 -3.37 1.42 -23.06
N ASP A 290 -2.46 1.26 -22.11
CA ASP A 290 -1.78 -0.02 -21.87
C ASP A 290 -2.48 -0.84 -20.77
N TYR A 291 -3.25 -0.18 -19.94
CA TYR A 291 -4.08 -0.79 -18.89
C TYR A 291 -5.28 0.08 -18.56
N GLU A 292 -6.30 -0.55 -18.01
CA GLU A 292 -7.47 0.10 -17.46
C GLU A 292 -7.65 -0.25 -15.97
N CYS A 293 -8.22 0.68 -15.24
CA CYS A 293 -8.58 0.59 -13.84
C CYS A 293 -10.08 0.82 -13.70
N VAL A 294 -10.80 -0.18 -13.25
CA VAL A 294 -12.23 -0.07 -12.99
C VAL A 294 -12.54 -0.55 -11.58
N ALA A 295 -13.62 -0.04 -10.96
CA ALA A 295 -14.09 -0.62 -9.71
C ALA A 295 -14.37 -2.11 -9.93
N PHE A 296 -14.09 -2.96 -8.92
CA PHE A 296 -14.51 -4.36 -8.99
C PHE A 296 -16.02 -4.42 -9.25
N PRO A 297 -16.50 -5.31 -10.12
CA PRO A 297 -17.90 -5.38 -10.52
C PRO A 297 -18.89 -5.31 -9.36
N GLY A 298 -19.88 -4.42 -9.44
CA GLY A 298 -20.87 -4.20 -8.38
C GLY A 298 -20.39 -3.34 -7.21
N THR A 299 -19.20 -2.72 -7.27
CA THR A 299 -18.66 -1.89 -6.18
C THR A 299 -18.43 -0.43 -6.56
N ASP A 300 -19.07 0.05 -7.62
CA ASP A 300 -18.91 1.39 -8.18
C ASP A 300 -19.37 2.52 -7.23
N LYS A 301 -20.19 2.20 -6.22
CA LYS A 301 -20.68 3.14 -5.19
C LYS A 301 -19.94 3.02 -3.85
N ALA A 302 -18.78 2.41 -3.87
CA ALA A 302 -18.00 2.20 -2.67
C ALA A 302 -16.50 2.29 -2.97
N PHE A 303 -15.79 2.81 -1.98
CA PHE A 303 -14.35 2.91 -1.96
C PHE A 303 -13.84 2.20 -0.70
N THR A 304 -13.24 1.01 -0.85
CA THR A 304 -12.52 0.38 0.27
C THR A 304 -11.13 1.00 0.35
N TYR A 305 -10.81 1.59 1.50
CA TYR A 305 -9.56 2.32 1.67
C TYR A 305 -8.54 1.57 2.54
N ASN A 306 -7.26 1.80 2.21
CA ASN A 306 -6.11 1.52 3.04
C ASN A 306 -5.26 2.79 3.14
N ILE A 307 -4.82 3.14 4.34
CA ILE A 307 -3.97 4.31 4.59
C ILE A 307 -2.64 3.78 5.14
N ASP A 308 -1.56 3.96 4.37
CA ASP A 308 -0.24 3.71 4.91
C ASP A 308 0.15 4.86 5.83
N SER A 309 0.69 4.53 6.97
CA SER A 309 1.10 5.51 7.98
C SER A 309 2.46 5.12 8.57
N LEU A 310 3.22 6.12 8.96
CA LEU A 310 4.51 5.97 9.63
C LEU A 310 4.36 6.37 11.10
N ALA A 311 4.28 5.39 11.98
CA ALA A 311 4.18 5.58 13.43
C ALA A 311 5.57 5.90 14.01
N VAL A 312 5.61 6.82 14.97
CA VAL A 312 6.83 7.28 15.60
C VAL A 312 6.98 6.66 16.98
N PHE A 313 8.12 6.03 17.23
CA PHE A 313 8.42 5.38 18.51
C PHE A 313 9.19 6.30 19.42
N LYS A 314 8.96 6.22 20.74
CA LYS A 314 9.74 6.97 21.74
C LYS A 314 11.21 6.68 21.60
N GLN A 315 12.01 7.73 21.49
CA GLN A 315 13.46 7.67 21.33
C GLN A 315 14.16 8.49 22.41
N LYS A 316 15.28 7.99 22.92
CA LYS A 316 16.12 8.74 23.89
C LYS A 316 17.07 9.70 23.17
N ASP A 317 17.44 9.36 21.93
CA ASP A 317 18.35 10.16 21.11
C ASP A 317 17.62 11.32 20.45
N LYS A 318 18.10 12.54 20.71
CA LYS A 318 17.51 13.77 20.16
C LYS A 318 17.67 13.88 18.64
N GLY A 319 18.73 13.31 18.09
CA GLY A 319 18.96 13.28 16.63
C GLY A 319 17.92 12.42 15.93
N THR A 320 17.54 11.26 16.53
CA THR A 320 16.47 10.42 16.02
C THR A 320 15.10 11.12 16.12
N ALA A 321 14.81 11.82 17.23
CA ALA A 321 13.57 12.57 17.39
C ALA A 321 13.47 13.70 16.35
N ALA A 322 14.57 14.42 16.09
CA ALA A 322 14.62 15.41 15.03
C ALA A 322 14.39 14.79 13.63
N GLY A 323 14.94 13.62 13.36
CA GLY A 323 14.70 12.86 12.12
C GLY A 323 13.25 12.40 11.97
N GLN A 324 12.56 12.05 13.07
CA GLN A 324 11.13 11.74 13.06
C GLN A 324 10.29 12.95 12.65
N GLN A 325 10.61 14.14 13.19
CA GLN A 325 9.96 15.41 12.81
C GLN A 325 10.21 15.76 11.35
N ASP A 326 11.43 15.56 10.87
CA ASP A 326 11.80 15.79 9.48
C ASP A 326 11.00 14.87 8.53
N ILE A 327 10.95 13.57 8.82
CA ILE A 327 10.10 12.62 8.07
C ILE A 327 8.66 13.10 8.01
N ALA A 328 8.11 13.56 9.12
CA ALA A 328 6.72 14.01 9.19
C ALA A 328 6.47 15.24 8.31
N LYS A 329 7.38 16.23 8.33
CA LYS A 329 7.33 17.40 7.45
C LYS A 329 7.47 17.03 5.98
N VAL A 330 8.43 16.16 5.65
CA VAL A 330 8.63 15.67 4.29
C VAL A 330 7.38 14.95 3.78
N VAL A 331 6.84 14.02 4.56
CA VAL A 331 5.70 13.16 4.17
C VAL A 331 4.45 13.98 3.85
N LEU A 332 4.13 15.01 4.62
CA LEU A 332 2.98 15.86 4.33
C LEU A 332 3.29 17.03 3.39
N GLY A 333 4.54 17.18 2.95
CA GLY A 333 4.92 18.15 1.94
C GLY A 333 4.30 17.87 0.57
N GLU A 334 3.82 18.91 -0.13
CA GLU A 334 3.12 18.80 -1.42
C GLU A 334 3.94 18.03 -2.47
N ASN A 335 5.25 18.32 -2.56
CA ASN A 335 6.14 17.66 -3.52
C ASN A 335 6.27 16.15 -3.24
N PHE A 336 6.43 15.77 -1.96
CA PHE A 336 6.49 14.36 -1.58
C PHE A 336 5.17 13.66 -1.89
N GLN A 337 4.05 14.23 -1.46
CA GLN A 337 2.71 13.65 -1.68
C GLN A 337 2.44 13.41 -3.17
N LYS A 338 2.88 14.33 -4.04
CA LYS A 338 2.81 14.16 -5.49
C LYS A 338 3.69 13.00 -5.97
N VAL A 339 5.00 13.10 -5.74
CA VAL A 339 5.97 12.19 -6.36
C VAL A 339 5.85 10.77 -5.79
N PHE A 340 5.67 10.65 -4.47
CA PHE A 340 5.45 9.37 -3.82
C PHE A 340 4.17 8.69 -4.33
N SER A 341 3.03 9.41 -4.33
CA SER A 341 1.75 8.82 -4.72
C SER A 341 1.70 8.42 -6.19
N ILE A 342 2.36 9.16 -7.09
CA ILE A 342 2.50 8.75 -8.50
C ILE A 342 3.29 7.44 -8.62
N ASN A 343 4.44 7.33 -7.94
CA ASN A 343 5.25 6.12 -7.97
C ASN A 343 4.57 4.94 -7.28
N LYS A 344 3.92 5.18 -6.14
CA LYS A 344 3.23 4.16 -5.34
C LYS A 344 1.91 3.68 -5.96
N GLY A 345 1.33 4.48 -6.86
CA GLY A 345 0.05 4.20 -7.50
C GLY A 345 -1.16 4.73 -6.75
N SER A 346 -0.98 5.31 -5.59
CA SER A 346 -1.99 5.78 -4.64
C SER A 346 -2.48 7.20 -4.92
N ILE A 347 -3.33 7.72 -4.03
CA ILE A 347 -3.69 9.13 -3.99
C ILE A 347 -3.11 9.81 -2.73
N PRO A 348 -2.86 11.13 -2.76
CA PRO A 348 -2.32 11.86 -1.60
C PRO A 348 -3.33 11.91 -0.44
N VAL A 349 -2.83 12.15 0.78
CA VAL A 349 -3.68 12.36 1.96
C VAL A 349 -4.18 13.80 2.10
N ARG A 350 -3.59 14.74 1.33
CA ARG A 350 -3.88 16.17 1.43
C ARG A 350 -5.18 16.53 0.72
N ASN A 351 -6.12 17.15 1.44
CA ASN A 351 -7.42 17.60 0.90
C ASN A 351 -7.29 18.58 -0.27
N ASP A 352 -6.31 19.50 -0.20
CA ASP A 352 -6.07 20.50 -1.25
C ASP A 352 -5.58 19.86 -2.55
N MET A 353 -4.86 18.74 -2.48
CA MET A 353 -4.42 17.99 -3.65
C MET A 353 -5.53 17.09 -4.21
N LEU A 354 -6.32 16.44 -3.34
CA LEU A 354 -7.44 15.58 -3.75
C LEU A 354 -8.49 16.36 -4.56
N ALA A 355 -8.65 17.66 -4.28
CA ALA A 355 -9.61 18.51 -4.97
C ALA A 355 -9.29 18.77 -6.45
N ASP A 356 -8.01 18.72 -6.85
CA ASP A 356 -7.55 18.97 -8.23
C ASP A 356 -6.30 18.15 -8.57
N MET A 357 -6.46 16.84 -8.67
CA MET A 357 -5.38 15.90 -8.99
C MET A 357 -4.73 16.16 -10.35
N GLY A 358 -5.50 16.70 -11.31
CA GLY A 358 -5.02 17.02 -12.67
C GLY A 358 -3.92 18.07 -12.66
N LYS A 359 -4.01 19.09 -11.80
CA LYS A 359 -3.00 20.14 -11.60
C LYS A 359 -1.63 19.57 -11.24
N TYR A 360 -1.62 18.45 -10.52
CA TYR A 360 -0.40 17.78 -10.07
C TYR A 360 0.13 16.72 -11.03
N GLY A 361 -0.56 16.50 -12.17
CA GLY A 361 -0.13 15.55 -13.20
C GLY A 361 -0.43 14.09 -12.88
N PHE A 362 -1.40 13.82 -12.03
CA PHE A 362 -1.89 12.47 -11.78
C PHE A 362 -2.68 11.93 -12.98
N ASP A 363 -2.57 10.63 -13.23
CA ASP A 363 -3.27 9.94 -14.32
C ASP A 363 -4.79 9.82 -14.07
N ALA A 364 -5.52 9.36 -15.09
CA ALA A 364 -6.97 9.21 -15.02
C ALA A 364 -7.44 8.25 -13.91
N CYS A 365 -6.68 7.19 -13.61
CA CYS A 365 -6.99 6.25 -12.53
C CYS A 365 -6.92 6.93 -11.16
N ALA A 366 -5.86 7.69 -10.90
CA ALA A 366 -5.72 8.42 -9.64
C ALA A 366 -6.75 9.55 -9.50
N GLN A 367 -7.06 10.26 -10.60
CA GLN A 367 -8.11 11.28 -10.60
C GLN A 367 -9.49 10.68 -10.31
N THR A 368 -9.81 9.52 -10.88
CA THR A 368 -11.03 8.76 -10.57
C THR A 368 -11.04 8.33 -9.11
N ALA A 369 -9.95 7.77 -8.59
CA ALA A 369 -9.84 7.37 -7.19
C ALA A 369 -10.09 8.55 -6.23
N ALA A 370 -9.49 9.71 -6.48
CA ALA A 370 -9.69 10.90 -5.65
C ALA A 370 -11.14 11.41 -5.68
N LYS A 371 -11.74 11.44 -6.86
CA LYS A 371 -13.16 11.82 -7.02
C LYS A 371 -14.09 10.88 -6.26
N ASP A 372 -13.87 9.57 -6.40
CA ASP A 372 -14.68 8.55 -5.73
C ASP A 372 -14.46 8.61 -4.21
N PHE A 373 -13.23 8.78 -3.73
CA PHE A 373 -12.94 8.98 -2.30
C PHE A 373 -13.75 10.15 -1.72
N LEU A 374 -13.70 11.32 -2.37
CA LEU A 374 -14.43 12.52 -1.92
C LEU A 374 -15.95 12.35 -2.00
N THR A 375 -16.44 11.59 -2.97
CA THR A 375 -17.88 11.32 -3.15
C THR A 375 -18.36 10.33 -2.10
N ASP A 376 -17.63 9.23 -1.91
CA ASP A 376 -18.01 8.14 -1.02
C ASP A 376 -17.82 8.50 0.46
N ALA A 377 -16.90 9.43 0.76
CA ALA A 377 -16.81 10.03 2.10
C ALA A 377 -18.12 10.73 2.50
N LYS A 378 -18.85 11.31 1.55
CA LYS A 378 -20.11 12.03 1.79
C LYS A 378 -21.34 11.11 1.73
N SER A 379 -21.31 10.09 0.87
CA SER A 379 -22.43 9.17 0.68
C SER A 379 -22.47 8.01 1.67
N GLY A 380 -21.41 7.79 2.46
CA GLY A 380 -21.23 6.64 3.32
C GLY A 380 -20.59 5.42 2.62
N GLY A 381 -20.24 5.55 1.33
CA GLY A 381 -19.59 4.51 0.55
C GLY A 381 -18.11 4.24 0.92
N LEU A 382 -17.48 5.13 1.68
CA LEU A 382 -16.10 4.98 2.12
C LEU A 382 -15.98 3.98 3.26
N GLN A 383 -15.39 2.81 3.00
CA GLN A 383 -15.29 1.69 3.94
C GLN A 383 -13.82 1.31 4.21
N PRO A 384 -13.45 1.05 5.48
CA PRO A 384 -12.10 0.56 5.80
C PRO A 384 -11.91 -0.85 5.27
N SER A 385 -10.75 -1.14 4.67
CA SER A 385 -10.42 -2.48 4.20
C SER A 385 -10.12 -3.42 5.38
N MET A 386 -10.81 -4.55 5.43
CA MET A 386 -10.51 -5.63 6.38
C MET A 386 -9.21 -6.33 6.01
N ALA A 387 -9.01 -6.62 4.72
CA ALA A 387 -7.81 -7.31 4.23
C ALA A 387 -6.51 -6.52 4.44
N HIS A 388 -6.60 -5.20 4.67
CA HIS A 388 -5.45 -4.32 4.82
C HIS A 388 -5.36 -3.64 6.19
N ASN A 389 -5.92 -4.27 7.22
CA ASN A 389 -5.80 -3.83 8.62
C ASN A 389 -6.35 -2.42 8.89
N MET A 390 -7.39 -2.02 8.15
CA MET A 390 -8.06 -0.74 8.40
C MET A 390 -9.34 -0.89 9.21
N ALA A 391 -10.00 -2.04 9.12
CA ALA A 391 -11.29 -2.31 9.76
C ALA A 391 -11.16 -3.03 11.11
N THR A 392 -10.13 -3.86 11.28
CA THR A 392 -10.01 -4.78 12.42
C THR A 392 -8.56 -4.90 12.88
N THR A 393 -8.36 -5.43 14.10
CA THR A 393 -7.04 -5.79 14.63
C THR A 393 -6.38 -6.91 13.84
N LEU A 394 -5.05 -7.07 13.95
CA LEU A 394 -4.33 -8.16 13.30
C LEU A 394 -4.82 -9.55 13.71
N ALA A 395 -5.29 -9.71 14.94
CA ALA A 395 -5.82 -11.00 15.41
C ALA A 395 -7.09 -11.38 14.63
N VAL A 396 -8.03 -10.45 14.52
CA VAL A 396 -9.29 -10.65 13.78
C VAL A 396 -9.02 -10.80 12.28
N GLN A 397 -8.12 -9.99 11.73
CA GLN A 397 -7.70 -10.12 10.32
C GLN A 397 -7.12 -11.50 10.04
N GLY A 398 -6.25 -12.02 10.92
CA GLY A 398 -5.69 -13.36 10.82
C GLY A 398 -6.76 -14.45 10.78
N ALA A 399 -7.83 -14.31 11.59
CA ALA A 399 -8.95 -15.23 11.57
C ALA A 399 -9.69 -15.24 10.21
N PHE A 400 -9.87 -14.05 9.58
CA PHE A 400 -10.39 -13.98 8.21
C PHE A 400 -9.45 -14.66 7.22
N PHE A 401 -8.17 -14.37 7.29
CA PHE A 401 -7.16 -14.93 6.39
C PHE A 401 -7.16 -16.45 6.40
N ASP A 402 -7.16 -17.05 7.57
CA ASP A 402 -7.13 -18.50 7.73
C ASP A 402 -8.37 -19.17 7.14
N VAL A 403 -9.57 -18.66 7.45
CA VAL A 403 -10.80 -19.24 6.96
C VAL A 403 -10.97 -19.05 5.45
N VAL A 404 -10.71 -17.85 4.95
CA VAL A 404 -10.86 -17.49 3.53
C VAL A 404 -9.87 -18.26 2.66
N THR A 405 -8.59 -18.31 3.04
CA THR A 405 -7.58 -19.04 2.27
C THR A 405 -7.83 -20.53 2.26
N ASN A 406 -8.20 -21.12 3.41
CA ASN A 406 -8.58 -22.53 3.46
C ASN A 406 -9.80 -22.82 2.59
N TYR A 407 -10.81 -21.93 2.61
CA TYR A 407 -12.01 -22.07 1.79
C TYR A 407 -11.71 -22.00 0.29
N ILE A 408 -10.92 -21.05 -0.16
CA ILE A 408 -10.54 -20.92 -1.57
C ILE A 408 -9.77 -22.16 -2.05
N ASN A 409 -8.87 -22.68 -1.23
CA ASN A 409 -7.98 -23.78 -1.59
C ASN A 409 -8.59 -25.18 -1.47
N ASP A 410 -9.73 -25.33 -0.82
CA ASP A 410 -10.45 -26.62 -0.74
C ASP A 410 -11.63 -26.66 -1.76
N PRO A 411 -11.50 -27.36 -2.89
CA PRO A 411 -12.54 -27.39 -3.92
C PRO A 411 -13.86 -28.00 -3.44
N LYS A 412 -13.87 -28.73 -2.31
CA LYS A 412 -15.03 -29.36 -1.72
C LYS A 412 -15.65 -28.58 -0.57
N ALA A 413 -15.05 -27.46 -0.17
CA ALA A 413 -15.54 -26.66 0.95
C ALA A 413 -16.95 -26.12 0.66
N ASP A 414 -17.86 -26.38 1.59
CA ASP A 414 -19.23 -25.87 1.54
C ASP A 414 -19.29 -24.40 2.00
N PRO A 415 -19.99 -23.51 1.28
CA PRO A 415 -20.04 -22.09 1.64
C PRO A 415 -20.80 -21.82 2.95
N ALA A 416 -21.81 -22.62 3.30
CA ALA A 416 -22.54 -22.45 4.57
C ALA A 416 -21.68 -22.88 5.76
N ASP A 417 -20.88 -23.92 5.62
CA ASP A 417 -19.94 -24.36 6.65
C ASP A 417 -18.78 -23.36 6.78
N ALA A 418 -18.30 -22.78 5.67
CA ALA A 418 -17.30 -21.75 5.68
C ALA A 418 -17.79 -20.46 6.41
N ALA A 419 -19.04 -20.04 6.16
CA ALA A 419 -19.65 -18.91 6.87
C ALA A 419 -19.74 -19.16 8.39
N LYS A 420 -20.13 -20.36 8.82
CA LYS A 420 -20.13 -20.73 10.26
C LYS A 420 -18.73 -20.69 10.86
N LYS A 421 -17.73 -21.25 10.16
CA LYS A 421 -16.33 -21.21 10.59
C LYS A 421 -15.82 -19.78 10.68
N LEU A 422 -16.18 -18.94 9.72
CA LEU A 422 -15.82 -17.53 9.70
C LEU A 422 -16.37 -16.79 10.92
N GLY A 423 -17.67 -16.93 11.21
CA GLY A 423 -18.27 -16.36 12.41
C GLY A 423 -17.60 -16.83 13.69
N ALA A 424 -17.36 -18.13 13.83
CA ALA A 424 -16.71 -18.71 15.02
C ALA A 424 -15.27 -18.19 15.20
N ALA A 425 -14.45 -18.18 14.12
CA ALA A 425 -13.08 -17.74 14.17
C ALA A 425 -12.97 -16.24 14.52
N VAL A 426 -13.79 -15.40 13.89
CA VAL A 426 -13.83 -13.95 14.17
C VAL A 426 -14.27 -13.68 15.61
N GLN A 427 -15.31 -14.37 16.14
CA GLN A 427 -15.74 -14.17 17.51
C GLN A 427 -14.69 -14.62 18.55
N SER A 428 -13.87 -15.63 18.21
CA SER A 428 -12.79 -16.09 19.09
C SER A 428 -11.57 -15.16 19.07
N ALA A 429 -11.41 -14.35 18.03
CA ALA A 429 -10.28 -13.43 17.85
C ALA A 429 -10.56 -12.00 18.36
N LYS A 430 -11.81 -11.68 18.70
CA LYS A 430 -12.21 -10.40 19.31
C LYS A 430 -11.70 -10.29 20.74
#